data_881aa74d1de56893af54be4e82e607e2
#
_entry.id   881aa74d1de56893af54be4e82e607e2
#
_cell.length_a   1.000
_cell.length_b   1.000
_cell.length_c   1.000
_cell.angle_alpha   90.00
_cell.angle_beta   90.00
_cell.angle_gamma   90.00
#
_symmetry.space_group_name_H-M   'P 1'
#
loop_
_entity.id
_entity.type
_entity.pdbx_description
1 polymer ?
#
loop_
_entity_poly.entity_id
_entity_poly.type
_entity_poly.pdbx_seq_one_letter_code
_entity_poly.pdbx_strand_id
1 'polypeptide(L)'
;PVIMQALYYASSCGVKVELVIRGICCLKTGIPGVSENIHVRSIVGDFLEHSRIFYFYNGGIEEFYMGSADWMPRNLDRRVEIVFPVEDEKIKAQIMHVLELELKDNVKAHILQPDGTYEKQDRRGKQPVNSQMEFCREAQELSGKKKKEQKENSRVFIPAEPLEDFQEE
;
A
#
# COMPACT_ATOMS: atom_id res chain seq x y z
N PRO A 1 -14.57 -7.15 15.19
CA PRO A 1 -14.50 -8.58 15.55
C PRO A 1 -14.57 -9.50 14.33
N VAL A 2 -15.49 -9.27 13.38
CA VAL A 2 -15.73 -10.17 12.23
C VAL A 2 -14.49 -10.37 11.37
N ILE A 3 -13.81 -9.28 10.98
CA ILE A 3 -12.58 -9.35 10.17
C ILE A 3 -11.47 -10.10 10.92
N MET A 4 -11.30 -9.83 12.23
CA MET A 4 -10.30 -10.54 13.02
C MET A 4 -10.59 -12.04 13.08
N GLN A 5 -11.85 -12.43 13.23
CA GLN A 5 -12.26 -13.84 13.21
C GLN A 5 -11.95 -14.49 11.84
N ALA A 6 -12.23 -13.79 10.74
CA ALA A 6 -11.91 -14.27 9.41
C ALA A 6 -10.39 -14.46 9.20
N LEU A 7 -9.56 -13.53 9.71
CA LEU A 7 -8.10 -13.66 9.63
C LEU A 7 -7.58 -14.82 10.48
N TYR A 8 -8.11 -15.03 11.69
CA TYR A 8 -7.76 -16.19 12.52
C TYR A 8 -8.18 -17.50 11.85
N TYR A 9 -9.39 -17.53 11.27
CA TYR A 9 -9.84 -18.69 10.52
C TYR A 9 -8.95 -18.99 9.31
N ALA A 10 -8.62 -17.99 8.52
CA ALA A 10 -7.69 -18.15 7.39
C ALA A 10 -6.33 -18.70 7.86
N SER A 11 -5.78 -18.15 8.94
CA SER A 11 -4.51 -18.61 9.52
C SER A 11 -4.60 -20.07 10.00
N SER A 12 -5.68 -20.44 10.69
CA SER A 12 -5.89 -21.82 11.13
C SER A 12 -6.04 -22.83 9.99
N CYS A 13 -6.44 -22.36 8.79
CA CYS A 13 -6.45 -23.12 7.56
C CYS A 13 -5.10 -23.13 6.81
N GLY A 14 -4.03 -22.58 7.40
CA GLY A 14 -2.69 -22.56 6.81
C GLY A 14 -2.44 -21.41 5.83
N VAL A 15 -3.36 -20.43 5.75
CA VAL A 15 -3.14 -19.23 4.91
C VAL A 15 -2.14 -18.31 5.58
N LYS A 16 -1.09 -17.93 4.85
CA LYS A 16 -0.14 -16.92 5.28
C LYS A 16 -0.78 -15.53 5.19
N VAL A 17 -0.76 -14.81 6.30
CA VAL A 17 -1.35 -13.47 6.43
C VAL A 17 -0.26 -12.48 6.80
N GLU A 18 0.04 -11.54 5.92
CA GLU A 18 0.98 -10.44 6.16
C GLU A 18 0.20 -9.14 6.28
N LEU A 19 0.37 -8.44 7.39
CA LEU A 19 -0.34 -7.20 7.66
C LEU A 19 0.66 -6.06 7.91
N VAL A 20 0.49 -4.96 7.16
CA VAL A 20 1.17 -3.70 7.41
C VAL A 20 0.14 -2.74 8.01
N ILE A 21 0.30 -2.42 9.30
CA ILE A 21 -0.68 -1.64 10.06
C ILE A 21 0.00 -0.46 10.71
N ARG A 22 -0.41 0.75 10.33
CA ARG A 22 0.18 2.01 10.84
C ARG A 22 -0.27 2.40 12.24
N GLY A 23 -1.29 1.75 12.78
CA GLY A 23 -1.93 2.17 14.02
C GLY A 23 -2.25 1.00 14.95
N ILE A 24 -3.42 1.09 15.58
CA ILE A 24 -3.86 0.09 16.55
C ILE A 24 -4.14 -1.25 15.88
N CYS A 25 -3.52 -2.31 16.38
CA CYS A 25 -3.80 -3.69 16.01
C CYS A 25 -4.26 -4.46 17.25
N CYS A 26 -5.46 -5.05 17.16
CA CYS A 26 -6.03 -5.86 18.26
C CYS A 26 -5.83 -7.37 18.03
N LEU A 27 -5.12 -7.77 16.99
CA LEU A 27 -4.80 -9.18 16.75
C LEU A 27 -3.70 -9.65 17.70
N LYS A 28 -3.82 -10.90 18.16
CA LYS A 28 -2.71 -11.63 18.77
C LYS A 28 -2.08 -12.54 17.74
N THR A 29 -0.78 -12.44 17.58
CA THR A 29 0.01 -13.26 16.63
C THR A 29 0.68 -14.43 17.38
N GLY A 30 1.10 -15.44 16.61
CA GLY A 30 1.94 -16.53 17.14
C GLY A 30 1.22 -17.53 18.06
N ILE A 31 -0.11 -17.58 18.08
CA ILE A 31 -0.86 -18.59 18.83
C ILE A 31 -0.95 -19.86 17.99
N PRO A 32 -0.38 -21.00 18.44
CA PRO A 32 -0.42 -22.26 17.71
C PRO A 32 -1.84 -22.68 17.34
N GLY A 33 -2.05 -23.07 16.06
CA GLY A 33 -3.34 -23.50 15.54
C GLY A 33 -4.36 -22.37 15.32
N VAL A 34 -4.02 -21.12 15.65
CA VAL A 34 -4.93 -19.97 15.53
C VAL A 34 -4.32 -18.83 14.70
N SER A 35 -3.16 -18.32 15.10
CA SER A 35 -2.55 -17.14 14.48
C SER A 35 -1.06 -17.28 14.22
N GLU A 36 -0.57 -18.49 14.14
CA GLU A 36 0.84 -18.78 13.84
C GLU A 36 1.25 -18.32 12.45
N ASN A 37 0.30 -18.23 11.51
CA ASN A 37 0.52 -17.77 10.15
C ASN A 37 0.22 -16.27 9.95
N ILE A 38 -0.10 -15.52 11.03
CA ILE A 38 -0.34 -14.08 10.97
C ILE A 38 0.91 -13.33 11.41
N HIS A 39 1.43 -12.51 10.51
CA HIS A 39 2.55 -11.62 10.77
C HIS A 39 2.09 -10.17 10.65
N VAL A 40 2.33 -9.39 11.68
CA VAL A 40 1.95 -7.97 11.72
C VAL A 40 3.19 -7.12 11.87
N ARG A 41 3.31 -6.14 10.99
CA ARG A 41 4.31 -5.09 11.11
C ARG A 41 3.66 -3.72 11.14
N SER A 42 4.28 -2.79 11.84
CA SER A 42 3.93 -1.39 11.85
C SER A 42 5.08 -0.58 11.28
N ILE A 43 4.77 0.28 10.31
CA ILE A 43 5.72 1.25 9.76
C ILE A 43 5.25 2.63 10.19
N VAL A 44 5.97 3.24 11.12
CA VAL A 44 5.78 4.63 11.55
C VAL A 44 7.03 5.40 11.20
N GLY A 45 6.98 6.12 10.11
CA GLY A 45 8.11 6.84 9.52
C GLY A 45 7.88 8.35 9.48
N ASP A 46 8.48 8.97 8.48
CA ASP A 46 8.47 10.42 8.28
C ASP A 46 7.17 10.89 7.60
N PHE A 47 6.46 9.97 6.93
CA PHE A 47 5.21 10.23 6.23
C PHE A 47 4.08 9.35 6.76
N LEU A 48 2.84 9.85 6.62
CA LEU A 48 1.66 9.10 6.99
C LEU A 48 1.38 8.02 5.94
N GLU A 49 1.39 6.77 6.36
CA GLU A 49 0.90 5.66 5.54
C GLU A 49 -0.64 5.73 5.47
N HIS A 50 -1.17 6.05 4.30
CA HIS A 50 -2.61 6.26 4.11
C HIS A 50 -3.23 5.30 3.10
N SER A 51 -2.45 4.42 2.52
CA SER A 51 -2.92 3.42 1.56
C SER A 51 -3.74 2.34 2.26
N ARG A 52 -4.81 1.90 1.63
CA ARG A 52 -5.57 0.71 2.01
C ARG A 52 -5.58 -0.20 0.81
N ILE A 53 -4.72 -1.21 0.86
CA ILE A 53 -4.47 -2.17 -0.19
C ILE A 53 -4.77 -3.55 0.36
N PHE A 54 -5.44 -4.35 -0.43
CA PHE A 54 -5.76 -5.73 -0.11
C PHE A 54 -5.31 -6.60 -1.27
N TYR A 55 -4.46 -7.56 -1.00
CA TYR A 55 -3.97 -8.54 -1.95
C TYR A 55 -4.35 -9.94 -1.50
N PHE A 56 -4.87 -10.73 -2.40
CA PHE A 56 -5.20 -12.13 -2.19
C PHE A 56 -4.56 -12.97 -3.30
N TYR A 57 -3.72 -13.93 -2.90
CA TYR A 57 -3.10 -14.87 -3.84
C TYR A 57 -4.12 -15.79 -4.51
N ASN A 58 -5.19 -16.17 -3.78
CA ASN A 58 -6.36 -16.89 -4.28
C ASN A 58 -6.02 -18.09 -5.20
N GLY A 59 -5.08 -18.95 -4.74
CA GLY A 59 -4.69 -20.15 -5.51
C GLY A 59 -4.00 -19.85 -6.85
N GLY A 60 -3.41 -18.66 -7.01
CA GLY A 60 -2.74 -18.22 -8.23
C GLY A 60 -3.60 -17.32 -9.13
N ILE A 61 -4.86 -17.09 -8.75
CA ILE A 61 -5.73 -16.08 -9.39
C ILE A 61 -5.66 -14.83 -8.54
N GLU A 62 -4.61 -14.04 -8.73
CA GLU A 62 -4.30 -12.91 -7.88
C GLU A 62 -5.37 -11.80 -7.96
N GLU A 63 -5.84 -11.37 -6.80
CA GLU A 63 -6.82 -10.31 -6.67
C GLU A 63 -6.26 -9.13 -5.89
N PHE A 64 -6.45 -7.93 -6.43
CA PHE A 64 -6.03 -6.68 -5.83
C PHE A 64 -7.22 -5.76 -5.62
N TYR A 65 -7.35 -5.22 -4.42
CA TYR A 65 -8.36 -4.23 -4.11
C TYR A 65 -7.72 -3.02 -3.43
N MET A 66 -8.32 -1.88 -3.64
CA MET A 66 -8.00 -0.65 -2.90
C MET A 66 -9.28 -0.08 -2.30
N GLY A 67 -9.13 0.67 -1.21
CA GLY A 67 -10.29 1.24 -0.55
C GLY A 67 -10.00 2.46 0.28
N SER A 68 -11.05 3.08 0.79
CA SER A 68 -10.99 4.26 1.66
C SER A 68 -11.12 3.91 3.15
N ALA A 69 -11.66 2.72 3.47
CA ALA A 69 -11.95 2.31 4.84
C ALA A 69 -10.74 1.74 5.59
N ASP A 70 -10.50 2.22 6.79
CA ASP A 70 -9.79 1.43 7.79
C ASP A 70 -10.71 0.30 8.28
N TRP A 71 -10.16 -0.86 8.62
CA TRP A 71 -10.95 -2.00 9.12
C TRP A 71 -11.39 -1.80 10.59
N MET A 72 -12.00 -0.66 10.84
CA MET A 72 -12.54 -0.27 12.14
C MET A 72 -14.06 -0.20 12.08
N PRO A 73 -14.80 -0.62 13.16
CA PRO A 73 -16.25 -0.61 13.18
C PRO A 73 -16.87 0.74 12.77
N ARG A 74 -16.27 1.85 13.21
CA ARG A 74 -16.75 3.20 12.85
C ARG A 74 -16.72 3.46 11.33
N ASN A 75 -15.75 2.89 10.59
CA ASN A 75 -15.63 3.09 9.16
C ASN A 75 -16.58 2.13 8.42
N LEU A 76 -16.62 0.86 8.86
CA LEU A 76 -17.40 -0.17 8.19
C LEU A 76 -18.90 -0.07 8.45
N ASP A 77 -19.31 0.41 9.64
CA ASP A 77 -20.71 0.41 10.08
C ASP A 77 -21.37 1.79 10.01
N ARG A 78 -20.58 2.89 9.96
CA ARG A 78 -21.11 4.26 10.15
C ARG A 78 -20.66 5.26 9.10
N ARG A 79 -19.91 4.85 8.07
CA ARG A 79 -19.43 5.70 6.98
C ARG A 79 -19.80 5.11 5.63
N VAL A 80 -19.90 5.98 4.64
CA VAL A 80 -19.90 5.57 3.25
C VAL A 80 -18.46 5.45 2.81
N GLU A 81 -18.03 4.24 2.52
CA GLU A 81 -16.67 3.90 2.12
C GLU A 81 -16.72 3.13 0.80
N ILE A 82 -15.63 3.18 0.06
CA ILE A 82 -15.50 2.44 -1.20
C ILE A 82 -14.40 1.39 -1.09
N VAL A 83 -14.63 0.25 -1.73
CA VAL A 83 -13.61 -0.75 -2.05
C VAL A 83 -13.82 -1.12 -3.52
N PHE A 84 -12.76 -1.13 -4.28
CA PHE A 84 -12.83 -1.43 -5.71
C PHE A 84 -11.69 -2.36 -6.13
N PRO A 85 -11.94 -3.27 -7.10
CA PRO A 85 -10.92 -4.12 -7.66
C PRO A 85 -9.98 -3.30 -8.55
N VAL A 86 -8.74 -3.75 -8.63
CA VAL A 86 -7.74 -3.22 -9.57
C VAL A 86 -7.54 -4.27 -10.65
N GLU A 87 -7.90 -3.93 -11.89
CA GLU A 87 -7.89 -4.85 -13.02
C GLU A 87 -6.69 -4.64 -13.96
N ASP A 88 -6.15 -3.41 -14.02
CA ASP A 88 -5.02 -3.08 -14.89
C ASP A 88 -3.72 -3.72 -14.37
N GLU A 89 -3.08 -4.54 -15.20
CA GLU A 89 -1.89 -5.31 -14.84
C GLU A 89 -0.69 -4.43 -14.49
N LYS A 90 -0.57 -3.24 -15.08
CA LYS A 90 0.53 -2.30 -14.75
C LYS A 90 0.32 -1.69 -13.37
N ILE A 91 -0.95 -1.41 -13.02
CA ILE A 91 -1.29 -0.89 -11.70
C ILE A 91 -1.14 -2.00 -10.65
N LYS A 92 -1.55 -3.23 -10.93
CA LYS A 92 -1.31 -4.39 -10.05
C LYS A 92 0.19 -4.55 -9.74
N ALA A 93 1.04 -4.47 -10.77
CA ALA A 93 2.49 -4.55 -10.58
C ALA A 93 3.05 -3.42 -9.70
N GLN A 94 2.52 -2.20 -9.84
CA GLN A 94 2.90 -1.08 -8.98
C GLN A 94 2.45 -1.29 -7.52
N ILE A 95 1.23 -1.78 -7.32
CA ILE A 95 0.70 -2.09 -5.99
C ILE A 95 1.52 -3.21 -5.34
N MET A 96 1.83 -4.28 -6.08
CA MET A 96 2.69 -5.36 -5.58
C MET A 96 4.06 -4.84 -5.16
N HIS A 97 4.66 -3.96 -5.97
CA HIS A 97 5.92 -3.31 -5.63
C HIS A 97 5.84 -2.53 -4.30
N VAL A 98 4.74 -1.79 -4.08
CA VAL A 98 4.52 -1.08 -2.81
C VAL A 98 4.46 -2.05 -1.65
N LEU A 99 3.65 -3.11 -1.73
CA LEU A 99 3.52 -4.12 -0.69
C LEU A 99 4.84 -4.82 -0.40
N GLU A 100 5.58 -5.23 -1.44
CA GLU A 100 6.87 -5.87 -1.27
C GLU A 100 7.91 -4.97 -0.60
N LEU A 101 7.93 -3.68 -0.96
CA LEU A 101 8.89 -2.73 -0.39
C LEU A 101 8.57 -2.45 1.08
N GLU A 102 7.29 -2.30 1.44
CA GLU A 102 6.87 -2.20 2.83
C GLU A 102 7.19 -3.48 3.64
N LEU A 103 6.99 -4.65 3.04
CA LEU A 103 7.36 -5.92 3.66
C LEU A 103 8.88 -6.11 3.82
N LYS A 104 9.69 -5.44 3.02
CA LYS A 104 11.16 -5.44 3.12
C LYS A 104 11.69 -4.39 4.09
N ASP A 105 10.87 -3.41 4.52
CA ASP A 105 11.34 -2.36 5.45
C ASP A 105 11.90 -2.98 6.73
N ASN A 106 13.13 -2.61 7.05
CA ASN A 106 13.83 -3.03 8.27
C ASN A 106 14.43 -1.85 9.05
N VAL A 107 14.15 -0.62 8.62
CA VAL A 107 14.62 0.61 9.27
C VAL A 107 13.53 1.20 10.16
N LYS A 108 12.29 1.27 9.67
CA LYS A 108 11.14 1.84 10.37
C LYS A 108 10.17 0.78 10.88
N ALA A 109 10.23 -0.45 10.34
CA ALA A 109 9.30 -1.52 10.71
C ALA A 109 9.51 -2.02 12.14
N HIS A 110 8.39 -2.19 12.82
CA HIS A 110 8.28 -2.84 14.12
C HIS A 110 7.36 -4.06 13.98
N ILE A 111 7.77 -5.18 14.50
CA ILE A 111 7.06 -6.46 14.39
C ILE A 111 6.28 -6.72 15.68
N LEU A 112 5.00 -6.99 15.54
CA LEU A 112 4.13 -7.37 16.65
C LEU A 112 4.52 -8.75 17.19
N GLN A 113 4.79 -8.83 18.48
CA GLN A 113 5.14 -10.04 19.17
C GLN A 113 3.89 -10.72 19.78
N PRO A 114 3.95 -12.03 20.12
CA PRO A 114 2.82 -12.75 20.71
C PRO A 114 2.34 -12.18 22.05
N ASP A 115 3.21 -11.49 22.78
CA ASP A 115 2.88 -10.82 24.05
C ASP A 115 2.20 -9.45 23.84
N GLY A 116 2.08 -8.99 22.59
CA GLY A 116 1.49 -7.71 22.22
C GLY A 116 2.47 -6.55 22.18
N THR A 117 3.75 -6.78 22.42
CA THR A 117 4.79 -5.77 22.27
C THR A 117 5.21 -5.61 20.80
N TYR A 118 5.84 -4.49 20.49
CA TYR A 118 6.41 -4.24 19.17
C TYR A 118 7.93 -4.15 19.26
N GLU A 119 8.61 -4.98 18.50
CA GLU A 119 10.06 -4.97 18.40
C GLU A 119 10.53 -4.47 17.05
N LYS A 120 11.65 -3.74 17.04
CA LYS A 120 12.30 -3.34 15.79
C LYS A 120 12.70 -4.57 15.00
N GLN A 121 12.48 -4.52 13.69
CA GLN A 121 13.00 -5.53 12.78
C GLN A 121 14.51 -5.69 12.95
N ASP A 122 14.98 -6.91 13.18
CA ASP A 122 16.42 -7.20 13.22
C ASP A 122 17.03 -7.08 11.81
N ARG A 123 18.01 -6.19 11.69
CA ARG A 123 18.68 -5.88 10.43
C ARG A 123 20.16 -6.26 10.40
N ARG A 124 20.66 -6.99 11.42
CA ARG A 124 22.06 -7.44 11.45
C ARG A 124 22.35 -8.29 10.22
N GLY A 125 23.40 -7.91 9.48
CA GLY A 125 23.79 -8.59 8.24
C GLY A 125 22.87 -8.37 7.04
N LYS A 126 21.85 -7.49 7.14
CA LYS A 126 20.94 -7.14 6.04
C LYS A 126 21.19 -5.70 5.59
N GLN A 127 20.96 -5.44 4.31
CA GLN A 127 20.97 -4.07 3.81
C GLN A 127 19.81 -3.28 4.44
N PRO A 128 20.03 -2.02 4.85
CA PRO A 128 18.97 -1.18 5.37
C PRO A 128 18.00 -0.81 4.26
N VAL A 129 16.72 -1.05 4.49
CA VAL A 129 15.62 -0.68 3.60
C VAL A 129 14.64 0.19 4.38
N ASN A 130 14.48 1.45 3.96
CA ASN A 130 13.45 2.37 4.43
C ASN A 130 12.47 2.58 3.27
N SER A 131 11.32 1.95 3.34
CA SER A 131 10.34 1.96 2.26
C SER A 131 9.93 3.37 1.84
N GLN A 132 9.69 4.27 2.80
CA GLN A 132 9.30 5.65 2.52
C GLN A 132 10.37 6.44 1.77
N MET A 133 11.63 6.26 2.14
CA MET A 133 12.74 6.93 1.45
C MET A 133 12.97 6.35 0.06
N GLU A 134 12.79 5.05 -0.12
CA GLU A 134 12.85 4.43 -1.45
C GLU A 134 11.73 4.94 -2.36
N PHE A 135 10.48 5.05 -1.89
CA PHE A 135 9.39 5.66 -2.65
C PHE A 135 9.69 7.12 -3.04
N CYS A 136 10.27 7.90 -2.14
CA CYS A 136 10.68 9.28 -2.44
C CYS A 136 11.76 9.31 -3.54
N ARG A 137 12.76 8.42 -3.47
CA ARG A 137 13.81 8.33 -4.48
C ARG A 137 13.24 7.95 -5.84
N GLU A 138 12.41 6.94 -5.90
CA GLU A 138 11.73 6.49 -7.13
C GLU A 138 10.87 7.61 -7.75
N ALA A 139 10.11 8.31 -6.93
CA ALA A 139 9.28 9.44 -7.38
C ALA A 139 10.14 10.58 -7.98
N GLN A 140 11.30 10.88 -7.37
CA GLN A 140 12.23 11.87 -7.88
C GLN A 140 12.85 11.44 -9.23
N GLU A 141 13.24 10.18 -9.36
CA GLU A 141 13.79 9.62 -10.60
C GLU A 141 12.76 9.68 -11.74
N LEU A 142 11.51 9.28 -11.46
CA LEU A 142 10.40 9.34 -12.42
C LEU A 142 10.10 10.79 -12.84
N SER A 143 10.10 11.73 -11.89
CA SER A 143 9.91 13.16 -12.18
C SER A 143 11.04 13.72 -13.04
N GLY A 144 12.29 13.32 -12.78
CA GLY A 144 13.45 13.71 -13.58
C GLY A 144 13.37 13.21 -15.03
N LYS A 145 12.93 11.96 -15.23
CA LYS A 145 12.70 11.38 -16.56
C LYS A 145 11.59 12.12 -17.32
N LYS A 146 10.44 12.34 -16.70
CA LYS A 146 9.32 13.08 -17.29
C LYS A 146 9.69 14.50 -17.69
N LYS A 147 10.48 15.21 -16.87
CA LYS A 147 10.96 16.55 -17.20
C LYS A 147 11.89 16.57 -18.41
N LYS A 148 12.73 15.54 -18.60
CA LYS A 148 13.56 15.40 -19.81
C LYS A 148 12.72 15.13 -21.05
N GLU A 149 11.78 14.18 -20.96
CA GLU A 149 10.86 13.85 -22.06
C GLU A 149 9.97 15.05 -22.45
N GLN A 150 9.47 15.81 -21.47
CA GLN A 150 8.71 17.03 -21.74
C GLN A 150 9.53 18.13 -22.40
N LYS A 151 10.82 18.28 -22.04
CA LYS A 151 11.72 19.23 -22.71
C LYS A 151 12.01 18.81 -24.15
N GLU A 152 12.15 17.51 -24.40
CA GLU A 152 12.36 16.96 -25.74
C GLU A 152 11.09 17.04 -26.60
N ASN A 153 9.92 16.89 -25.97
CA ASN A 153 8.59 16.92 -26.59
C ASN A 153 7.84 18.24 -26.38
N SER A 154 8.51 19.32 -25.98
CA SER A 154 7.85 20.60 -25.81
C SER A 154 7.34 21.12 -27.16
N ARG A 155 6.08 20.79 -27.46
CA ARG A 155 5.35 21.43 -28.54
C ARG A 155 5.19 22.88 -28.12
N VAL A 156 5.80 23.76 -28.87
CA VAL A 156 5.56 25.21 -28.75
C VAL A 156 4.05 25.39 -28.97
N PHE A 157 3.35 25.88 -27.96
CA PHE A 157 1.96 26.27 -28.14
C PHE A 157 1.94 27.47 -29.09
N ILE A 158 1.46 27.26 -30.30
CA ILE A 158 1.19 28.32 -31.25
C ILE A 158 -0.27 28.71 -31.01
N PRO A 159 -0.55 29.92 -30.49
CA PRO A 159 -1.92 30.37 -30.35
C PRO A 159 -2.60 30.35 -31.71
N ALA A 160 -3.85 29.89 -31.78
CA ALA A 160 -4.64 30.05 -32.99
C ALA A 160 -4.80 31.54 -33.31
N GLU A 161 -4.73 31.89 -34.57
CA GLU A 161 -5.04 33.27 -34.97
C GLU A 161 -6.44 33.65 -34.51
N PRO A 162 -6.68 34.89 -34.03
CA PRO A 162 -8.02 35.33 -33.67
C PRO A 162 -8.96 35.11 -34.87
N LEU A 163 -10.13 34.53 -34.60
CA LEU A 163 -11.19 34.49 -35.61
C LEU A 163 -11.49 35.93 -36.02
N GLU A 164 -11.39 36.23 -37.32
CA GLU A 164 -11.83 37.53 -37.85
C GLU A 164 -13.30 37.75 -37.44
N ASP A 165 -13.57 38.93 -36.89
CA ASP A 165 -14.93 39.28 -36.47
C ASP A 165 -15.87 39.14 -37.67
N PHE A 166 -16.92 38.31 -37.49
CA PHE A 166 -18.04 38.29 -38.42
C PHE A 166 -18.64 39.70 -38.41
N GLN A 167 -18.40 40.45 -39.51
CA GLN A 167 -19.18 41.65 -39.77
C GLN A 167 -20.61 41.21 -40.04
N GLU A 168 -21.51 41.53 -39.14
CA GLU A 168 -22.92 41.44 -39.38
C GLU A 168 -23.29 42.47 -40.44
N GLU A 169 -23.85 42.03 -41.60
CA GLU A 169 -24.58 42.86 -42.53
C GLU A 169 -26.07 42.98 -42.07
#